data_6783f934140b56b3d3ad1708d9672be3
#
_entry.id   6783f934140b56b3d3ad1708d9672be3
#
_cell.length_a   1.000
_cell.length_b   1.000
_cell.length_c   1.000
_cell.angle_alpha   90.00
_cell.angle_beta   90.00
_cell.angle_gamma   90.00
#
_symmetry.space_group_name_H-M   'P 1'
#
loop_
_entity.id
_entity.type
_entity.pdbx_description
1 polymer ?
#
loop_
_entity_poly.entity_id
_entity_poly.type
_entity_poly.pdbx_seq_one_letter_code
_entity_poly.pdbx_strand_id
1 'polypeptide(L)'
;GMAIAFNPPAIRGLGSSGGFEVYVQSRSDSDPMHLSTVVNNFIDALKKEQTLAGINTFFRPTVPQLFVEVDEAKAISQGVPVADIYATLQSTMGSLYVNDFNKSGRTYRVQLQAEAEYRMKAEDLGKVYVRSNAGQMVPLSALSKVSNIVGAEQLERYNGLLSAKVLGGGAAGVSS
;
A
#
# COMPACT_ATOMS: atom_id res chain seq x y z
N GLY A 1 -14.06 -5.95 10.48
CA GLY A 1 -12.72 -5.35 10.54
C GLY A 1 -12.16 -5.50 11.94
N MET A 2 -10.83 -5.62 12.05
CA MET A 2 -10.14 -5.68 13.34
C MET A 2 -9.62 -4.27 13.66
N ALA A 3 -9.94 -3.74 14.83
CA ALA A 3 -9.38 -2.48 15.34
C ALA A 3 -8.34 -2.82 16.41
N ILE A 4 -7.15 -2.28 16.28
CA ILE A 4 -6.05 -2.48 17.24
C ILE A 4 -5.70 -1.12 17.80
N ALA A 5 -5.79 -0.97 19.13
CA ALA A 5 -5.38 0.23 19.83
C ALA A 5 -3.99 0.04 20.43
N PHE A 6 -3.14 1.04 20.28
CA PHE A 6 -1.81 1.08 20.88
C PHE A 6 -1.73 2.21 21.88
N ASN A 7 -1.06 1.97 23.00
CA ASN A 7 -0.72 3.04 23.92
C ASN A 7 0.33 3.96 23.28
N PRO A 8 0.23 5.29 23.47
CA PRO A 8 1.29 6.18 23.05
C PRO A 8 2.59 5.87 23.81
N PRO A 9 3.77 6.17 23.24
CA PRO A 9 5.04 5.98 23.93
C PRO A 9 5.09 6.85 25.18
N ALA A 10 5.71 6.35 26.25
CA ALA A 10 5.88 7.08 27.51
C ALA A 10 6.67 8.39 27.32
N ILE A 11 7.57 8.42 26.34
CA ILE A 11 8.36 9.61 25.98
C ILE A 11 8.06 9.98 24.53
N ARG A 12 7.57 11.20 24.28
CA ARG A 12 7.30 11.70 22.94
C ARG A 12 8.60 11.77 22.13
N GLY A 13 8.59 11.17 20.94
CA GLY A 13 9.73 11.13 20.03
C GLY A 13 10.59 9.86 20.14
N LEU A 14 10.31 8.97 21.09
CA LEU A 14 10.91 7.65 21.20
C LEU A 14 9.90 6.57 20.76
N GLY A 15 9.85 6.32 19.46
CA GLY A 15 8.95 5.33 18.85
C GLY A 15 7.55 5.87 18.55
N SER A 16 6.72 5.05 17.92
CA SER A 16 5.33 5.34 17.51
C SER A 16 4.29 4.76 18.48
N SER A 17 4.70 3.80 19.33
CA SER A 17 3.83 3.16 20.33
C SER A 17 4.61 2.86 21.61
N GLY A 18 3.92 2.64 22.75
CA GLY A 18 4.52 2.13 23.96
C GLY A 18 5.03 0.70 23.75
N GLY A 19 6.16 0.35 24.37
CA GLY A 19 6.81 -0.93 24.22
C GLY A 19 8.13 -0.83 23.43
N PHE A 20 8.41 -1.82 22.59
CA PHE A 20 9.60 -1.84 21.75
C PHE A 20 9.25 -1.92 20.25
N GLU A 21 10.15 -1.39 19.43
CA GLU A 21 10.13 -1.53 17.98
C GLU A 21 11.49 -2.06 17.52
N VAL A 22 11.48 -3.13 16.73
CA VAL A 22 12.69 -3.69 16.13
C VAL A 22 12.52 -3.84 14.63
N TYR A 23 13.60 -3.65 13.87
CA TYR A 23 13.63 -3.88 12.43
C TYR A 23 14.36 -5.19 12.14
N VAL A 24 13.64 -6.14 11.56
CA VAL A 24 14.23 -7.34 10.98
C VAL A 24 14.62 -7.01 9.55
N GLN A 25 15.93 -7.11 9.23
CA GLN A 25 16.47 -6.71 7.93
C GLN A 25 16.94 -7.91 7.13
N SER A 26 16.61 -7.96 5.83
CA SER A 26 17.22 -8.90 4.90
C SER A 26 18.58 -8.37 4.43
N ARG A 27 19.64 -9.14 4.68
CA ARG A 27 21.00 -8.82 4.22
C ARG A 27 21.41 -9.65 3.01
N SER A 28 20.72 -10.75 2.76
CA SER A 28 21.09 -11.71 1.71
C SER A 28 20.39 -11.42 0.37
N ASP A 29 19.16 -10.94 0.44
CA ASP A 29 18.30 -10.73 -0.71
C ASP A 29 17.32 -9.57 -0.49
N SER A 30 16.50 -9.30 -1.47
CA SER A 30 15.38 -8.35 -1.37
C SER A 30 14.05 -9.06 -1.61
N ASP A 31 13.96 -10.36 -1.28
CA ASP A 31 12.72 -11.13 -1.42
C ASP A 31 11.79 -10.89 -0.22
N PRO A 32 10.61 -10.28 -0.45
CA PRO A 32 9.64 -10.04 0.62
C PRO A 32 9.08 -11.34 1.24
N MET A 33 9.02 -12.44 0.48
CA MET A 33 8.50 -13.71 0.97
C MET A 33 9.47 -14.38 1.92
N HIS A 34 10.76 -14.35 1.59
CA HIS A 34 11.81 -14.84 2.47
C HIS A 34 11.83 -14.03 3.79
N LEU A 35 11.83 -12.69 3.68
CA LEU A 35 11.76 -11.83 4.86
C LEU A 35 10.53 -12.13 5.72
N SER A 36 9.36 -12.37 5.12
CA SER A 36 8.14 -12.72 5.86
C SER A 36 8.29 -14.02 6.64
N THR A 37 8.91 -15.03 6.05
CA THR A 37 9.18 -16.30 6.73
C THR A 37 10.05 -16.10 7.97
N VAL A 38 11.13 -15.33 7.83
CA VAL A 38 12.04 -15.01 8.95
C VAL A 38 11.31 -14.21 10.03
N VAL A 39 10.53 -13.20 9.64
CA VAL A 39 9.74 -12.37 10.56
C VAL A 39 8.71 -13.19 11.34
N ASN A 40 8.00 -14.10 10.68
CA ASN A 40 7.01 -14.94 11.34
C ASN A 40 7.69 -15.89 12.33
N ASN A 41 8.79 -16.53 11.97
CA ASN A 41 9.57 -17.37 12.88
C ASN A 41 10.08 -16.58 14.09
N PHE A 42 10.53 -15.35 13.89
CA PHE A 42 10.95 -14.46 14.96
C PHE A 42 9.78 -14.11 15.89
N ILE A 43 8.63 -13.74 15.34
CA ILE A 43 7.40 -13.45 16.10
C ILE A 43 6.97 -14.67 16.91
N ASP A 44 7.02 -15.86 16.32
CA ASP A 44 6.63 -17.10 17.00
C ASP A 44 7.60 -17.47 18.14
N ALA A 45 8.87 -17.13 18.02
CA ALA A 45 9.83 -17.24 19.10
C ALA A 45 9.53 -16.25 20.23
N LEU A 46 9.28 -14.96 19.89
CA LEU A 46 8.96 -13.94 20.89
C LEU A 46 7.65 -14.22 21.65
N LYS A 47 6.65 -14.82 21.00
CA LYS A 47 5.38 -15.19 21.65
C LYS A 47 5.52 -16.28 22.70
N LYS A 48 6.62 -17.03 22.71
CA LYS A 48 6.91 -18.04 23.74
C LYS A 48 7.45 -17.42 25.04
N GLU A 49 7.92 -16.17 24.96
CA GLU A 49 8.44 -15.43 26.12
C GLU A 49 7.28 -14.89 26.95
N GLN A 50 7.13 -15.38 28.17
CA GLN A 50 6.02 -14.99 29.08
C GLN A 50 6.09 -13.52 29.52
N THR A 51 7.26 -12.90 29.41
CA THR A 51 7.51 -11.50 29.75
C THR A 51 7.09 -10.52 28.66
N LEU A 52 6.77 -11.02 27.47
CA LEU A 52 6.40 -10.23 26.30
C LEU A 52 4.92 -10.39 25.95
N ALA A 53 4.32 -9.32 25.44
CA ALA A 53 2.93 -9.31 24.99
C ALA A 53 2.74 -8.40 23.76
N GLY A 54 1.64 -8.61 23.03
CA GLY A 54 1.27 -7.74 21.92
C GLY A 54 2.21 -7.81 20.72
N ILE A 55 2.95 -8.90 20.55
CA ILE A 55 3.91 -9.06 19.45
C ILE A 55 3.18 -9.09 18.11
N ASN A 56 3.52 -8.15 17.24
CA ASN A 56 2.85 -7.96 15.98
C ASN A 56 3.78 -7.35 14.90
N THR A 57 3.38 -7.51 13.63
CA THR A 57 3.99 -6.82 12.48
C THR A 57 2.90 -6.36 11.52
N PHE A 58 3.12 -5.25 10.84
CA PHE A 58 2.28 -4.78 9.74
C PHE A 58 2.85 -5.16 8.37
N PHE A 59 3.97 -5.87 8.33
CA PHE A 59 4.55 -6.35 7.09
C PHE A 59 3.66 -7.42 6.45
N ARG A 60 3.11 -7.12 5.27
CA ARG A 60 2.19 -7.99 4.51
C ARG A 60 2.73 -8.19 3.10
N PRO A 61 3.44 -9.29 2.84
CA PRO A 61 4.04 -9.56 1.54
C PRO A 61 3.04 -10.12 0.52
N THR A 62 1.87 -10.60 0.97
CA THR A 62 0.89 -11.33 0.15
C THR A 62 -0.48 -10.65 0.18
N VAL A 63 -0.57 -9.45 -0.37
CA VAL A 63 -1.84 -8.74 -0.52
C VAL A 63 -2.34 -8.94 -1.95
N PRO A 64 -3.60 -9.36 -2.15
CA PRO A 64 -4.20 -9.42 -3.48
C PRO A 64 -4.23 -8.02 -4.11
N GLN A 65 -3.75 -7.93 -5.34
CA GLN A 65 -3.66 -6.68 -6.11
C GLN A 65 -4.15 -6.91 -7.53
N LEU A 66 -4.60 -5.85 -8.19
CA LEU A 66 -4.88 -5.84 -9.62
C LEU A 66 -3.69 -5.22 -10.36
N PHE A 67 -3.14 -5.99 -11.28
CA PHE A 67 -2.12 -5.51 -12.20
C PHE A 67 -2.79 -5.11 -13.51
N VAL A 68 -2.58 -3.86 -13.93
CA VAL A 68 -3.11 -3.32 -15.18
C VAL A 68 -1.94 -3.18 -16.15
N GLU A 69 -1.91 -4.05 -17.16
CA GLU A 69 -0.93 -4.03 -18.22
C GLU A 69 -1.49 -3.23 -19.40
N VAL A 70 -0.86 -2.12 -19.74
CA VAL A 70 -1.28 -1.25 -20.85
C VAL A 70 -0.61 -1.73 -22.13
N ASP A 71 -1.40 -1.97 -23.19
CA ASP A 71 -0.92 -2.23 -24.54
C ASP A 71 -0.60 -0.92 -25.23
N GLU A 72 0.65 -0.48 -25.08
CA GLU A 72 1.12 0.80 -25.60
C GLU A 72 1.07 0.85 -27.15
N ALA A 73 1.36 -0.28 -27.81
CA ALA A 73 1.31 -0.36 -29.28
C ALA A 73 -0.12 -0.13 -29.78
N LYS A 74 -1.08 -0.75 -29.12
CA LYS A 74 -2.51 -0.59 -29.44
C LYS A 74 -3.01 0.80 -29.11
N ALA A 75 -2.58 1.39 -27.99
CA ALA A 75 -2.91 2.76 -27.62
C ALA A 75 -2.45 3.76 -28.69
N ILE A 76 -1.19 3.65 -29.11
CA ILE A 76 -0.62 4.48 -30.18
C ILE A 76 -1.39 4.31 -31.50
N SER A 77 -1.70 3.07 -31.90
CA SER A 77 -2.44 2.79 -33.14
C SER A 77 -3.86 3.38 -33.14
N GLN A 78 -4.47 3.52 -31.96
CA GLN A 78 -5.79 4.16 -31.80
C GLN A 78 -5.69 5.67 -31.52
N GLY A 79 -4.48 6.24 -31.58
CA GLY A 79 -4.25 7.65 -31.34
C GLY A 79 -4.50 8.08 -29.89
N VAL A 80 -4.36 7.17 -28.92
CA VAL A 80 -4.51 7.45 -27.48
C VAL A 80 -3.13 7.64 -26.88
N PRO A 81 -2.83 8.83 -26.31
CA PRO A 81 -1.57 9.04 -25.60
C PRO A 81 -1.47 8.12 -24.37
N VAL A 82 -0.35 7.43 -24.23
CA VAL A 82 -0.12 6.50 -23.08
C VAL A 82 -0.18 7.25 -21.75
N ALA A 83 0.31 8.50 -21.72
CA ALA A 83 0.24 9.35 -20.53
C ALA A 83 -1.22 9.60 -20.07
N ASP A 84 -2.16 9.77 -21.02
CA ASP A 84 -3.56 10.00 -20.71
C ASP A 84 -4.24 8.74 -20.14
N ILE A 85 -3.78 7.55 -20.54
CA ILE A 85 -4.24 6.28 -19.96
C ILE A 85 -3.85 6.22 -18.48
N TYR A 86 -2.57 6.48 -18.15
CA TYR A 86 -2.12 6.47 -16.76
C TYR A 86 -2.75 7.58 -15.92
N ALA A 87 -2.92 8.78 -16.47
CA ALA A 87 -3.60 9.87 -15.79
C ALA A 87 -5.08 9.54 -15.49
N THR A 88 -5.75 8.87 -16.43
CA THR A 88 -7.13 8.42 -16.25
C THR A 88 -7.23 7.32 -15.19
N LEU A 89 -6.33 6.32 -15.21
CA LEU A 89 -6.25 5.30 -14.17
C LEU A 89 -5.99 5.91 -12.78
N GLN A 90 -5.08 6.88 -12.69
CA GLN A 90 -4.78 7.56 -11.45
C GLN A 90 -5.98 8.35 -10.92
N SER A 91 -6.67 9.09 -11.78
CA SER A 91 -7.81 9.93 -11.37
C SER A 91 -9.08 9.15 -11.08
N THR A 92 -9.23 7.94 -11.62
CA THR A 92 -10.44 7.11 -11.43
C THR A 92 -10.22 6.03 -10.39
N MET A 93 -9.21 5.17 -10.55
CA MET A 93 -8.97 4.01 -9.69
C MET A 93 -8.06 4.33 -8.50
N GLY A 94 -7.10 5.22 -8.69
CA GLY A 94 -6.22 5.71 -7.64
C GLY A 94 -6.80 6.92 -6.91
N SER A 95 -5.93 7.84 -6.55
CA SER A 95 -6.33 9.20 -6.15
C SER A 95 -5.35 10.20 -6.76
N LEU A 96 -5.91 11.14 -7.52
CA LEU A 96 -5.15 12.22 -8.10
C LEU A 96 -5.19 13.43 -7.16
N TYR A 97 -4.03 13.80 -6.62
CA TYR A 97 -3.88 15.05 -5.90
C TYR A 97 -3.96 16.21 -6.91
N VAL A 98 -4.94 17.10 -6.69
CA VAL A 98 -5.17 18.24 -7.59
C VAL A 98 -4.51 19.49 -7.03
N ASN A 99 -4.82 19.84 -5.77
CA ASN A 99 -4.28 21.02 -5.09
C ASN A 99 -4.68 21.01 -3.61
N ASP A 100 -4.21 22.02 -2.87
CA ASP A 100 -4.64 22.32 -1.52
C ASP A 100 -5.51 23.59 -1.50
N PHE A 101 -6.41 23.67 -0.51
CA PHE A 101 -7.11 24.91 -0.21
C PHE A 101 -7.10 25.19 1.30
N ASN A 102 -7.13 26.46 1.67
CA ASN A 102 -7.15 26.90 3.05
C ASN A 102 -8.57 27.27 3.50
N LYS A 103 -9.02 26.71 4.61
CA LYS A 103 -10.30 27.06 5.22
C LYS A 103 -10.17 27.03 6.75
N SER A 104 -10.63 28.10 7.41
CA SER A 104 -10.63 28.22 8.88
C SER A 104 -9.26 27.95 9.52
N GLY A 105 -8.16 28.46 8.91
CA GLY A 105 -6.80 28.30 9.42
C GLY A 105 -6.19 26.89 9.23
N ARG A 106 -6.84 26.02 8.45
CA ARG A 106 -6.34 24.68 8.12
C ARG A 106 -6.20 24.52 6.61
N THR A 107 -5.19 23.76 6.20
CA THR A 107 -4.98 23.36 4.81
C THR A 107 -5.62 22.00 4.56
N TYR A 108 -6.44 21.93 3.52
CA TYR A 108 -7.14 20.72 3.08
C TYR A 108 -6.65 20.32 1.69
N ARG A 109 -6.46 19.02 1.50
CA ARG A 109 -6.12 18.45 0.18
C ARG A 109 -7.37 18.23 -0.66
N VAL A 110 -7.29 18.62 -1.93
CA VAL A 110 -8.26 18.25 -2.95
C VAL A 110 -7.73 17.04 -3.69
N GLN A 111 -8.47 15.95 -3.60
CA GLN A 111 -8.16 14.70 -4.30
C GLN A 111 -9.33 14.32 -5.20
N LEU A 112 -9.02 13.93 -6.43
CA LEU A 112 -9.99 13.42 -7.39
C LEU A 112 -9.90 11.90 -7.45
N GLN A 113 -11.06 11.23 -7.37
CA GLN A 113 -11.18 9.77 -7.40
C GLN A 113 -12.60 9.40 -7.83
N ALA A 114 -12.77 8.27 -8.51
CA ALA A 114 -14.11 7.73 -8.75
C ALA A 114 -14.76 7.32 -7.43
N GLU A 115 -16.09 7.38 -7.36
CA GLU A 115 -16.83 6.86 -6.22
C GLU A 115 -16.61 5.34 -6.06
N ALA A 116 -16.72 4.84 -4.83
CA ALA A 116 -16.36 3.46 -4.49
C ALA A 116 -17.08 2.43 -5.36
N GLU A 117 -18.36 2.65 -5.68
CA GLU A 117 -19.17 1.74 -6.49
C GLU A 117 -18.68 1.55 -7.93
N TYR A 118 -17.90 2.52 -8.45
CA TYR A 118 -17.33 2.49 -9.80
C TYR A 118 -15.88 2.00 -9.87
N ARG A 119 -15.30 1.55 -8.74
CA ARG A 119 -13.90 1.07 -8.66
C ARG A 119 -13.70 -0.14 -7.75
N MET A 120 -14.77 -0.87 -7.43
CA MET A 120 -14.69 -2.02 -6.52
C MET A 120 -14.27 -3.31 -7.22
N LYS A 121 -14.46 -3.42 -8.52
CA LYS A 121 -14.25 -4.64 -9.30
C LYS A 121 -13.31 -4.39 -10.47
N ALA A 122 -12.60 -5.43 -10.89
CA ALA A 122 -11.73 -5.36 -12.08
C ALA A 122 -12.51 -4.96 -13.34
N GLU A 123 -13.78 -5.40 -13.45
CA GLU A 123 -14.66 -5.09 -14.57
C GLU A 123 -15.04 -3.61 -14.66
N ASP A 124 -14.92 -2.85 -13.57
CA ASP A 124 -15.23 -1.41 -13.57
C ASP A 124 -14.22 -0.62 -14.42
N LEU A 125 -13.00 -1.13 -14.58
CA LEU A 125 -12.02 -0.60 -15.56
C LEU A 125 -12.57 -0.55 -16.98
N GLY A 126 -13.42 -1.51 -17.35
CA GLY A 126 -14.07 -1.56 -18.66
C GLY A 126 -15.06 -0.41 -18.91
N LYS A 127 -15.51 0.25 -17.87
CA LYS A 127 -16.45 1.39 -17.93
C LYS A 127 -15.75 2.75 -18.02
N VAL A 128 -14.43 2.77 -17.91
CA VAL A 128 -13.61 3.98 -17.96
C VAL A 128 -13.13 4.19 -19.39
N TYR A 129 -13.21 5.43 -19.87
CA TYR A 129 -12.84 5.80 -21.24
C TYR A 129 -11.74 6.83 -21.24
N VAL A 130 -10.86 6.76 -22.23
CA VAL A 130 -9.82 7.75 -22.53
C VAL A 130 -10.10 8.37 -23.90
N ARG A 131 -9.81 9.66 -24.04
CA ARG A 131 -10.02 10.37 -25.29
C ARG A 131 -8.81 10.19 -26.21
N SER A 132 -9.05 9.81 -27.46
CA SER A 132 -8.01 9.81 -28.49
C SER A 132 -7.75 11.23 -29.04
N ASN A 133 -6.63 11.40 -29.75
CA ASN A 133 -6.28 12.65 -30.43
C ASN A 133 -7.33 13.07 -31.47
N ALA A 134 -8.09 12.12 -32.01
CA ALA A 134 -9.21 12.37 -32.91
C ALA A 134 -10.53 12.73 -32.18
N GLY A 135 -10.50 12.80 -30.84
CA GLY A 135 -11.66 13.13 -30.02
C GLY A 135 -12.59 11.95 -29.71
N GLN A 136 -12.26 10.74 -30.17
CA GLN A 136 -13.05 9.54 -29.92
C GLN A 136 -12.81 9.03 -28.50
N MET A 137 -13.84 8.46 -27.87
CA MET A 137 -13.75 7.84 -26.55
C MET A 137 -13.43 6.33 -26.70
N VAL A 138 -12.28 5.91 -26.20
CA VAL A 138 -11.79 4.54 -26.26
C VAL A 138 -11.88 3.92 -24.87
N PRO A 139 -12.54 2.76 -24.68
CA PRO A 139 -12.62 2.14 -23.36
C PRO A 139 -11.25 1.60 -22.94
N LEU A 140 -10.91 1.74 -21.67
CA LEU A 140 -9.64 1.23 -21.12
C LEU A 140 -9.48 -0.28 -21.29
N SER A 141 -10.58 -1.04 -21.27
CA SER A 141 -10.57 -2.49 -21.52
C SER A 141 -10.10 -2.86 -22.93
N ALA A 142 -10.18 -1.93 -23.89
CA ALA A 142 -9.63 -2.14 -25.23
C ALA A 142 -8.11 -1.91 -25.29
N LEU A 143 -7.54 -1.17 -24.32
CA LEU A 143 -6.15 -0.73 -24.30
C LEU A 143 -5.32 -1.39 -23.18
N SER A 144 -5.96 -2.18 -22.32
CA SER A 144 -5.27 -2.77 -21.17
C SER A 144 -5.82 -4.16 -20.84
N LYS A 145 -4.99 -4.96 -20.19
CA LYS A 145 -5.34 -6.25 -19.62
C LYS A 145 -5.22 -6.17 -18.10
N VAL A 146 -6.23 -6.68 -17.41
CA VAL A 146 -6.24 -6.74 -15.94
C VAL A 146 -5.99 -8.17 -15.48
N SER A 147 -5.08 -8.36 -14.56
CA SER A 147 -4.79 -9.64 -13.93
C SER A 147 -4.69 -9.53 -12.43
N ASN A 148 -5.09 -10.59 -11.73
CA ASN A 148 -4.89 -10.69 -10.29
C ASN A 148 -3.44 -11.10 -10.03
N ILE A 149 -2.77 -10.35 -9.18
CA ILE A 149 -1.45 -10.66 -8.67
C ILE A 149 -1.46 -10.66 -7.15
N VAL A 150 -0.40 -11.18 -6.57
CA VAL A 150 -0.15 -11.10 -5.13
C VAL A 150 1.18 -10.39 -4.94
N GLY A 151 1.18 -9.37 -4.10
CA GLY A 151 2.37 -8.59 -3.84
C GLY A 151 2.37 -7.95 -2.46
N ALA A 152 3.47 -7.31 -2.10
CA ALA A 152 3.56 -6.58 -0.86
C ALA A 152 2.75 -5.27 -0.95
N GLU A 153 1.98 -4.99 0.10
CA GLU A 153 1.24 -3.72 0.22
C GLU A 153 2.21 -2.54 0.32
N GLN A 154 3.26 -2.73 1.11
CA GLN A 154 4.31 -1.74 1.32
C GLN A 154 5.65 -2.46 1.54
N LEU A 155 6.70 -1.96 0.90
CA LEU A 155 8.08 -2.37 1.14
C LEU A 155 8.79 -1.26 1.89
N GLU A 156 9.26 -1.57 3.09
CA GLU A 156 10.04 -0.64 3.92
C GLU A 156 11.53 -0.99 3.83
N ARG A 157 12.37 0.05 3.73
CA ARG A 157 13.82 -0.11 3.81
C ARG A 157 14.34 0.67 5.01
N TYR A 158 15.12 -0.02 5.82
CA TYR A 158 15.86 0.61 6.93
C TYR A 158 17.35 0.47 6.66
N ASN A 159 18.06 1.59 6.63
CA ASN A 159 19.46 1.66 6.21
C ASN A 159 19.73 1.04 4.83
N GLY A 160 18.78 1.21 3.88
CA GLY A 160 18.89 0.68 2.52
C GLY A 160 18.52 -0.79 2.35
N LEU A 161 18.37 -1.55 3.42
CA LEU A 161 18.01 -2.98 3.40
C LEU A 161 16.49 -3.16 3.52
N LEU A 162 15.95 -4.13 2.78
CA LEU A 162 14.55 -4.53 2.93
C LEU A 162 14.32 -4.96 4.39
N SER A 163 13.31 -4.40 5.01
CA SER A 163 13.06 -4.58 6.44
C SER A 163 11.57 -4.70 6.77
N ALA A 164 11.31 -5.37 7.87
CA ALA A 164 10.00 -5.45 8.46
C ALA A 164 10.08 -5.02 9.93
N LYS A 165 9.16 -4.15 10.32
CA LYS A 165 9.04 -3.70 11.70
C LYS A 165 8.24 -4.71 12.52
N VAL A 166 8.78 -5.11 13.66
CA VAL A 166 8.11 -5.92 14.68
C VAL A 166 7.91 -5.06 15.91
N LEU A 167 6.69 -5.04 16.41
CA LEU A 167 6.26 -4.29 17.58
C LEU A 167 5.94 -5.26 18.71
N GLY A 168 6.14 -4.83 19.93
CA GLY A 168 5.76 -5.58 21.10
C GLY A 168 5.88 -4.77 22.38
N GLY A 169 5.47 -5.34 23.49
CA GLY A 169 5.57 -4.71 24.81
C GLY A 169 5.81 -5.72 25.91
N GLY A 170 6.01 -5.24 27.12
CA GLY A 170 6.02 -6.08 28.31
C GLY A 170 4.65 -6.67 28.60
N ALA A 171 4.60 -7.88 29.13
CA ALA A 171 3.39 -8.48 29.67
C ALA A 171 2.88 -7.67 30.88
N ALA A 172 1.60 -7.82 31.23
CA ALA A 172 1.03 -7.14 32.39
C ALA A 172 1.83 -7.43 33.68
N GLY A 173 2.25 -6.37 34.36
CA GLY A 173 3.05 -6.48 35.57
C GLY A 173 4.57 -6.62 35.37
N VAL A 174 5.03 -6.62 34.13
CA VAL A 174 6.46 -6.61 33.78
C VAL A 174 6.88 -5.18 33.47
N SER A 175 7.94 -4.69 34.15
CA SER A 175 8.55 -3.38 33.84
C SER A 175 9.28 -3.45 32.50
N SER A 176 9.11 -2.43 31.70
CA SER A 176 9.87 -2.20 30.45
C SER A 176 11.22 -1.59 30.74
#